data_625b66ee03427bfd025b6b09ee7d08b7
#
_entry.id   625b66ee03427bfd025b6b09ee7d08b7
#
_cell.length_a   1.000
_cell.length_b   1.000
_cell.length_c   1.000
_cell.angle_alpha   90.00
_cell.angle_beta   90.00
_cell.angle_gamma   90.00
#
_symmetry.space_group_name_H-M   'P 1'
#
loop_
_entity.id
_entity.type
_entity.pdbx_description
1 polymer ?
#
loop_
_entity_poly.entity_id
_entity_poly.type
_entity_poly.pdbx_seq_one_letter_code
_entity_poly.pdbx_strand_id
1 'polypeptide(L)'
;MWRLDSALASFVRCTDTLMQIYRYYMDNDSVRGVVEQRYNRAVEWHQQYLRAFIHAHPHSFSTMIAFYQGYNNRRFFDETEDADLLRSLTDSLTIYYPNSQYVSYLQSRVR
;
A
#
# COMPACT_ATOMS: atom_id res chain seq x y z
N MET A 1 2.75 8.63 15.85
CA MET A 1 2.99 9.47 14.65
C MET A 1 3.03 8.61 13.41
N TRP A 2 2.37 9.06 12.36
CA TRP A 2 2.33 8.33 11.09
C TRP A 2 3.64 8.50 10.32
N ARG A 3 4.27 7.39 9.92
CA ARG A 3 5.52 7.41 9.17
C ARG A 3 5.49 6.37 8.07
N LEU A 4 5.20 6.80 6.85
CA LEU A 4 5.14 5.91 5.68
C LEU A 4 6.47 5.22 5.43
N ASP A 5 7.58 5.94 5.56
CA ASP A 5 8.92 5.40 5.35
C ASP A 5 9.25 4.27 6.33
N SER A 6 8.92 4.48 7.61
CA SER A 6 9.17 3.48 8.65
C SER A 6 8.29 2.26 8.49
N ALA A 7 7.02 2.45 8.11
CA ALA A 7 6.10 1.34 7.85
C ALA A 7 6.58 0.50 6.68
N LEU A 8 6.99 1.13 5.58
CA LEU A 8 7.52 0.42 4.42
C LEU A 8 8.81 -0.31 4.76
N ALA A 9 9.72 0.32 5.51
CA ALA A 9 10.97 -0.31 5.94
C ALA A 9 10.71 -1.55 6.80
N SER A 10 9.73 -1.50 7.69
CA SER A 10 9.33 -2.64 8.50
C SER A 10 8.78 -3.77 7.65
N PHE A 11 7.93 -3.44 6.66
CA PHE A 11 7.41 -4.42 5.70
C PHE A 11 8.55 -5.09 4.92
N VAL A 12 9.48 -4.29 4.39
CA VAL A 12 10.61 -4.80 3.61
C VAL A 12 11.48 -5.75 4.44
N ARG A 13 11.81 -5.39 5.68
CA ARG A 13 12.61 -6.24 6.55
C ARG A 13 11.92 -7.57 6.84
N CYS A 14 10.61 -7.52 7.13
CA CYS A 14 9.82 -8.72 7.40
C CYS A 14 9.79 -9.64 6.18
N THR A 15 9.50 -9.10 5.01
CA THR A 15 9.39 -9.89 3.78
C THR A 15 10.74 -10.40 3.28
N ASP A 16 11.83 -9.64 3.45
CA ASP A 16 13.17 -10.10 3.10
C ASP A 16 13.55 -11.33 3.93
N THR A 17 13.27 -11.33 5.23
CA THR A 17 13.50 -12.48 6.09
C THR A 17 12.70 -13.69 5.64
N LEU A 18 11.42 -13.50 5.31
CA LEU A 18 10.54 -14.56 4.80
C LEU A 18 11.06 -15.12 3.47
N MET A 19 11.55 -14.26 2.57
CA MET A 19 12.11 -14.71 1.30
C MET A 19 13.38 -15.50 1.45
N GLN A 20 14.24 -15.16 2.44
CA GLN A 20 15.43 -15.93 2.76
C GLN A 20 15.06 -17.33 3.25
N ILE A 21 14.07 -17.43 4.14
CA ILE A 21 13.57 -18.72 4.64
C ILE A 21 12.99 -19.53 3.48
N TYR A 22 12.21 -18.89 2.61
CA TYR A 22 11.60 -19.53 1.44
C TYR A 22 12.66 -20.16 0.54
N ARG A 23 13.72 -19.42 0.23
CA ARG A 23 14.81 -19.91 -0.62
C ARG A 23 15.57 -21.09 0.01
N TYR A 24 15.76 -21.02 1.32
CA TYR A 24 16.48 -22.08 2.04
C TYR A 24 15.69 -23.37 2.12
N TYR A 25 14.36 -23.28 2.30
CA TYR A 25 13.49 -24.44 2.45
C TYR A 25 12.60 -24.67 1.22
N MET A 26 13.14 -24.41 0.04
CA MET A 26 12.36 -24.46 -1.22
C MET A 26 11.72 -25.82 -1.47
N ASP A 27 12.34 -26.91 -1.00
CA ASP A 27 11.84 -28.29 -1.18
C ASP A 27 10.88 -28.74 -0.07
N ASN A 28 10.63 -27.89 0.92
CA ASN A 28 9.76 -28.23 2.05
C ASN A 28 8.40 -27.53 1.91
N ASP A 29 7.37 -28.27 1.51
CA ASP A 29 6.04 -27.74 1.24
C ASP A 29 5.39 -27.10 2.50
N SER A 30 5.62 -27.70 3.68
CA SER A 30 5.07 -27.17 4.93
C SER A 30 5.66 -25.80 5.26
N VAL A 31 6.97 -25.63 5.10
CA VAL A 31 7.65 -24.35 5.35
C VAL A 31 7.19 -23.32 4.33
N ARG A 32 7.09 -23.69 3.04
CA ARG A 32 6.62 -22.78 1.98
C ARG A 32 5.23 -22.26 2.28
N GLY A 33 4.32 -23.14 2.70
CA GLY A 33 2.96 -22.73 3.04
C GLY A 33 2.91 -21.73 4.19
N VAL A 34 3.72 -21.94 5.23
CA VAL A 34 3.81 -21.01 6.36
C VAL A 34 4.37 -19.66 5.92
N VAL A 35 5.42 -19.67 5.09
CA VAL A 35 6.04 -18.44 4.58
C VAL A 35 5.03 -17.64 3.74
N GLU A 36 4.29 -18.31 2.86
CA GLU A 36 3.28 -17.66 2.02
C GLU A 36 2.18 -17.01 2.87
N GLN A 37 1.71 -17.71 3.90
CA GLN A 37 0.70 -17.16 4.82
C GLN A 37 1.22 -15.92 5.54
N ARG A 38 2.45 -15.96 6.04
CA ARG A 38 3.06 -14.83 6.74
C ARG A 38 3.29 -13.66 5.81
N TYR A 39 3.72 -13.92 4.58
CA TYR A 39 3.89 -12.88 3.57
C TYR A 39 2.55 -12.19 3.28
N ASN A 40 1.50 -12.95 3.04
CA ASN A 40 0.18 -12.39 2.76
C ASN A 40 -0.34 -11.57 3.94
N ARG A 41 -0.10 -12.03 5.16
CA ARG A 41 -0.48 -11.31 6.37
C ARG A 41 0.29 -9.99 6.48
N ALA A 42 1.58 -9.99 6.16
CA ALA A 42 2.38 -8.77 6.17
C ALA A 42 1.85 -7.74 5.15
N VAL A 43 1.47 -8.20 3.95
CA VAL A 43 0.86 -7.35 2.92
C VAL A 43 -0.44 -6.74 3.45
N GLU A 44 -1.32 -7.55 4.03
CA GLU A 44 -2.60 -7.08 4.58
C GLU A 44 -2.40 -6.03 5.68
N TRP A 45 -1.44 -6.27 6.58
CA TRP A 45 -1.11 -5.33 7.66
C TRP A 45 -0.66 -4.00 7.10
N HIS A 46 0.21 -4.03 6.09
CA HIS A 46 0.71 -2.81 5.47
C HIS A 46 -0.41 -2.07 4.75
N GLN A 47 -1.29 -2.79 4.03
CA GLN A 47 -2.47 -2.20 3.38
C GLN A 47 -3.38 -1.52 4.40
N GLN A 48 -3.64 -2.17 5.53
CA GLN A 48 -4.45 -1.58 6.61
C GLN A 48 -3.82 -0.30 7.16
N TYR A 49 -2.51 -0.30 7.35
CA TYR A 49 -1.78 0.88 7.79
C TYR A 49 -1.94 2.02 6.79
N LEU A 50 -1.77 1.74 5.49
CA LEU A 50 -1.91 2.74 4.45
C LEU A 50 -3.34 3.28 4.34
N ARG A 51 -4.35 2.40 4.47
CA ARG A 51 -5.76 2.83 4.49
C ARG A 51 -6.05 3.75 5.65
N ALA A 52 -5.57 3.39 6.84
CA ALA A 52 -5.75 4.23 8.03
C ALA A 52 -5.04 5.58 7.87
N PHE A 53 -3.85 5.59 7.28
CA PHE A 53 -3.13 6.83 6.98
C PHE A 53 -3.94 7.72 6.04
N ILE A 54 -4.49 7.17 4.96
CA ILE A 54 -5.27 7.93 3.97
C ILE A 54 -6.50 8.54 4.64
N HIS A 55 -7.22 7.78 5.46
CA HIS A 55 -8.41 8.28 6.15
C HIS A 55 -8.07 9.34 7.21
N ALA A 56 -6.89 9.27 7.82
CA ALA A 56 -6.47 10.22 8.85
C ALA A 56 -5.95 11.54 8.28
N HIS A 57 -5.58 11.58 6.98
CA HIS A 57 -4.93 12.74 6.37
C HIS A 57 -5.61 13.17 5.06
N PRO A 58 -6.93 13.48 5.08
CA PRO A 58 -7.68 13.73 3.85
C PRO A 58 -7.24 14.95 3.06
N HIS A 59 -6.50 15.86 3.69
CA HIS A 59 -6.04 17.11 3.08
C HIS A 59 -4.58 17.06 2.62
N SER A 60 -3.92 15.91 2.71
CA SER A 60 -2.49 15.78 2.41
C SER A 60 -2.26 15.01 1.11
N PHE A 61 -1.39 15.54 0.24
CA PHE A 61 -0.96 14.81 -0.96
C PHE A 61 -0.17 13.53 -0.62
N SER A 62 0.26 13.36 0.61
CA SER A 62 0.86 12.11 1.07
C SER A 62 -0.09 10.92 0.95
N THR A 63 -1.42 11.16 0.95
CA THR A 63 -2.41 10.10 0.69
C THR A 63 -2.26 9.51 -0.71
N MET A 64 -1.95 10.35 -1.69
CA MET A 64 -1.65 9.90 -3.05
C MET A 64 -0.39 9.02 -3.08
N ILE A 65 0.66 9.44 -2.37
CA ILE A 65 1.88 8.66 -2.25
C ILE A 65 1.60 7.31 -1.59
N ALA A 66 0.79 7.30 -0.53
CA ALA A 66 0.40 6.08 0.17
C ALA A 66 -0.36 5.12 -0.74
N PHE A 67 -1.31 5.64 -1.54
CA PHE A 67 -2.10 4.80 -2.45
C PHE A 67 -1.24 4.14 -3.52
N TYR A 68 -0.28 4.87 -4.07
CA TYR A 68 0.58 4.36 -5.14
C TYR A 68 1.88 3.72 -4.65
N GLN A 69 2.04 3.54 -3.34
CA GLN A 69 3.22 2.91 -2.79
C GLN A 69 3.35 1.47 -3.29
N GLY A 70 4.58 1.05 -3.57
CA GLY A 70 4.84 -0.29 -4.06
C GLY A 70 6.22 -0.80 -3.63
N TYR A 71 6.43 -2.09 -3.84
CA TYR A 71 7.68 -2.78 -3.54
C TYR A 71 7.87 -3.94 -4.53
N ASN A 72 9.07 -4.06 -5.09
CA ASN A 72 9.41 -5.11 -6.06
C ASN A 72 8.43 -5.18 -7.26
N ASN A 73 8.16 -4.03 -7.88
CA ASN A 73 7.25 -3.88 -9.00
C ASN A 73 5.80 -4.28 -8.70
N ARG A 74 5.44 -4.39 -7.41
CA ARG A 74 4.11 -4.73 -6.95
C ARG A 74 3.55 -3.57 -6.15
N ARG A 75 2.33 -3.14 -6.47
CA ARG A 75 1.61 -2.12 -5.72
C ARG A 75 0.74 -2.75 -4.65
N PHE A 76 0.58 -2.07 -3.51
CA PHE A 76 -0.30 -2.53 -2.44
C PHE A 76 -1.77 -2.35 -2.79
N PHE A 77 -2.09 -1.37 -3.63
CA PHE A 77 -3.46 -1.10 -4.05
C PHE A 77 -3.56 -1.10 -5.57
N ASP A 78 -4.74 -1.48 -6.07
CA ASP A 78 -5.06 -1.47 -7.49
C ASP A 78 -6.13 -0.42 -7.77
N GLU A 79 -5.98 0.36 -8.85
CA GLU A 79 -6.90 1.43 -9.19
C GLU A 79 -8.31 0.94 -9.48
N THR A 80 -8.46 -0.31 -9.87
CA THR A 80 -9.76 -0.92 -10.16
C THR A 80 -10.34 -1.62 -8.93
N GLU A 81 -9.55 -2.48 -8.27
CA GLU A 81 -10.00 -3.25 -7.10
C GLU A 81 -10.23 -2.34 -5.90
N ASP A 82 -9.38 -1.32 -5.73
CA ASP A 82 -9.44 -0.36 -4.63
C ASP A 82 -10.01 0.99 -5.09
N ALA A 83 -10.91 0.97 -6.07
CA ALA A 83 -11.50 2.18 -6.66
C ALA A 83 -12.21 3.05 -5.62
N ASP A 84 -12.85 2.44 -4.62
CA ASP A 84 -13.53 3.19 -3.55
C ASP A 84 -12.55 4.04 -2.74
N LEU A 85 -11.38 3.47 -2.42
CA LEU A 85 -10.34 4.18 -1.69
C LEU A 85 -9.77 5.32 -2.54
N LEU A 86 -9.50 5.05 -3.81
CA LEU A 86 -8.99 6.06 -4.74
C LEU A 86 -9.99 7.22 -4.90
N ARG A 87 -11.26 6.90 -5.06
CA ARG A 87 -12.33 7.92 -5.16
C ARG A 87 -12.40 8.76 -3.89
N SER A 88 -12.36 8.12 -2.72
CA SER A 88 -12.44 8.80 -1.43
C SER A 88 -11.29 9.81 -1.27
N LEU A 89 -10.05 9.40 -1.54
CA LEU A 89 -8.92 10.31 -1.42
C LEU A 89 -8.96 11.41 -2.49
N THR A 90 -9.42 11.10 -3.70
CA THR A 90 -9.54 12.07 -4.80
C THR A 90 -10.57 13.14 -4.45
N ASP A 91 -11.74 12.73 -3.95
CA ASP A 91 -12.80 13.66 -3.54
C ASP A 91 -12.32 14.59 -2.43
N SER A 92 -11.62 14.05 -1.44
CA SER A 92 -11.06 14.85 -0.35
C SER A 92 -10.04 15.87 -0.84
N LEU A 93 -9.11 15.45 -1.71
CA LEU A 93 -8.10 16.35 -2.26
C LEU A 93 -8.72 17.40 -3.19
N THR A 94 -9.80 17.06 -3.90
CA THR A 94 -10.53 18.02 -4.75
C THR A 94 -11.10 19.16 -3.93
N ILE A 95 -11.61 18.87 -2.73
CA ILE A 95 -12.14 19.90 -1.82
C ILE A 95 -11.06 20.89 -1.40
N TYR A 96 -9.87 20.37 -1.06
CA TYR A 96 -8.77 21.21 -0.54
C TYR A 96 -7.92 21.85 -1.65
N TYR A 97 -7.80 21.20 -2.81
CA TYR A 97 -6.90 21.63 -3.88
C TYR A 97 -7.58 21.52 -5.27
N PRO A 98 -8.68 22.26 -5.51
CA PRO A 98 -9.48 22.05 -6.73
C PRO A 98 -8.75 22.36 -8.04
N ASN A 99 -7.68 23.16 -7.99
CA ASN A 99 -6.94 23.58 -9.20
C ASN A 99 -5.60 22.86 -9.35
N SER A 100 -5.33 21.82 -8.56
CA SER A 100 -4.07 21.08 -8.61
C SER A 100 -4.00 20.16 -9.82
N GLN A 101 -2.83 20.12 -10.47
CA GLN A 101 -2.55 19.15 -11.54
C GLN A 101 -2.63 17.70 -11.03
N TYR A 102 -2.20 17.47 -9.79
CA TYR A 102 -2.26 16.13 -9.19
C TYR A 102 -3.70 15.68 -8.99
N VAL A 103 -4.57 16.60 -8.58
CA VAL A 103 -6.00 16.31 -8.44
C VAL A 103 -6.61 16.00 -9.81
N SER A 104 -6.28 16.76 -10.84
CA SER A 104 -6.75 16.50 -12.20
C SER A 104 -6.32 15.11 -12.68
N TYR A 105 -5.08 14.71 -12.39
CA TYR A 105 -4.59 13.38 -12.71
C TYR A 105 -5.41 12.31 -12.00
N LEU A 106 -5.64 12.48 -10.69
CA LEU A 106 -6.43 11.52 -9.91
C LEU A 106 -7.85 11.39 -10.43
N GLN A 107 -8.48 12.53 -10.79
CA GLN A 107 -9.84 12.53 -11.34
C GLN A 107 -9.91 11.74 -12.64
N SER A 108 -8.86 11.79 -13.46
CA SER A 108 -8.81 11.02 -14.70
C SER A 108 -8.67 9.51 -14.46
N ARG A 109 -8.16 9.11 -13.30
CA ARG A 109 -7.98 7.70 -12.92
C ARG A 109 -9.18 7.11 -12.20
N VAL A 110 -10.03 7.94 -11.62
CA VAL A 110 -11.27 7.50 -10.95
C VAL A 110 -12.32 7.18 -12.01
N ARG A 111 -12.93 5.99 -11.89
CA ARG A 111 -13.98 5.54 -12.81
C ARG A 111 -15.30 5.32 -12.11
#